data_8017613854a9fbf98236a0024f979490
#
_entry.id   8017613854a9fbf98236a0024f979490
#
_cell.length_a   1.000
_cell.length_b   1.000
_cell.length_c   1.000
_cell.angle_alpha   90.00
_cell.angle_beta   90.00
_cell.angle_gamma   90.00
#
_symmetry.space_group_name_H-M   'P 1'
#
loop_
_entity.id
_entity.type
_entity.pdbx_description
1 polymer ?
#
loop_
_entity_poly.entity_id
_entity_poly.type
_entity_poly.pdbx_seq_one_letter_code
_entity_poly.pdbx_strand_id
1 'polypeptide(L)'
;MKDSSNRIYILGIGNLGRLYANFLAKLEDAPPITLVFHRKSLLEHWVSSPGIELTCKGEKETVSNFDVEWWTEERPVSGPVKEVCDGTKIANLIVATKAPDALPQVDRLRRYLDDSSTVAFVQNGMNKLWPPYGAEYNLRRFALNKHPNWLVCVTTHGVTSLGTFRSIHASPADVAMGPVLLNPKTGAGAKYLMDQIMRTPPLAARVVSRPALWVLQLEKLIVNSVINPLTAILRCKNGALFARPGSDIEKVMDLLIEEASAILRALVQDESSRTILQPDEHSQEVSDVQKARQGLLQRFSTPQLRAMLHRVGEKVKDNTSSMLQDVAAGKQTEVDEFNGWLTQTAEYLSLEAANHQTICKLVKQGRILDEGQLSKYFPAIDTL
;
A
#
# COMPACT_ATOMS: atom_id res chain seq x y z
N MET A 1 -8.79 -28.25 -19.84
CA MET A 1 -8.85 -27.36 -18.67
C MET A 1 -7.78 -26.28 -18.90
N LYS A 2 -8.15 -24.99 -18.99
CA LYS A 2 -7.15 -23.92 -19.04
C LYS A 2 -6.34 -24.00 -17.74
N ASP A 3 -5.03 -24.02 -17.86
CA ASP A 3 -4.11 -24.13 -16.72
C ASP A 3 -4.39 -22.98 -15.73
N SER A 4 -5.01 -23.31 -14.61
CA SER A 4 -5.41 -22.33 -13.58
C SER A 4 -4.18 -21.77 -12.82
N SER A 5 -3.03 -22.41 -12.96
CA SER A 5 -1.79 -22.02 -12.26
C SER A 5 -1.23 -20.68 -12.73
N ASN A 6 -1.46 -20.32 -14.01
CA ASN A 6 -0.95 -19.10 -14.63
C ASN A 6 -1.96 -17.93 -14.62
N ARG A 7 -3.18 -18.15 -14.14
CA ARG A 7 -4.20 -17.13 -14.07
C ARG A 7 -3.87 -16.11 -12.96
N ILE A 8 -4.02 -14.82 -13.28
CA ILE A 8 -3.87 -13.73 -12.32
C ILE A 8 -5.26 -13.15 -12.01
N TYR A 9 -5.63 -13.19 -10.76
CA TYR A 9 -6.83 -12.52 -10.24
C TYR A 9 -6.47 -11.13 -9.77
N ILE A 10 -7.30 -10.12 -10.09
CA ILE A 10 -7.11 -8.74 -9.63
C ILE A 10 -8.35 -8.33 -8.83
N LEU A 11 -8.18 -8.18 -7.52
CA LEU A 11 -9.21 -7.75 -6.58
C LEU A 11 -9.08 -6.26 -6.32
N GLY A 12 -10.12 -5.51 -6.65
CA GLY A 12 -10.13 -4.06 -6.52
C GLY A 12 -9.73 -3.35 -7.82
N ILE A 13 -10.75 -2.89 -8.57
CA ILE A 13 -10.57 -2.22 -9.86
C ILE A 13 -10.60 -0.70 -9.69
N GLY A 14 -9.83 -0.23 -8.70
CA GLY A 14 -9.47 1.17 -8.49
C GLY A 14 -8.35 1.62 -9.45
N ASN A 15 -7.75 2.77 -9.19
CA ASN A 15 -6.73 3.35 -10.07
C ASN A 15 -5.54 2.40 -10.29
N LEU A 16 -4.99 1.82 -9.23
CA LEU A 16 -3.86 0.88 -9.34
C LEU A 16 -4.29 -0.45 -9.96
N GLY A 17 -5.44 -1.00 -9.57
CA GLY A 17 -5.94 -2.24 -10.18
C GLY A 17 -6.14 -2.11 -11.68
N ARG A 18 -6.65 -0.97 -12.16
CA ARG A 18 -6.77 -0.67 -13.61
C ARG A 18 -5.42 -0.55 -14.29
N LEU A 19 -4.44 0.11 -13.63
CA LEU A 19 -3.09 0.25 -14.16
C LEU A 19 -2.45 -1.13 -14.37
N TYR A 20 -2.46 -1.98 -13.34
CA TYR A 20 -1.90 -3.33 -13.42
C TYR A 20 -2.65 -4.19 -14.43
N ALA A 21 -3.97 -4.21 -14.41
CA ALA A 21 -4.78 -4.99 -15.35
C ALA A 21 -4.49 -4.59 -16.80
N ASN A 22 -4.53 -3.29 -17.11
CA ASN A 22 -4.29 -2.79 -18.46
C ASN A 22 -2.90 -3.14 -18.96
N PHE A 23 -1.87 -2.95 -18.15
CA PHE A 23 -0.50 -3.18 -18.58
C PHE A 23 -0.14 -4.67 -18.67
N LEU A 24 -0.60 -5.51 -17.74
CA LEU A 24 -0.38 -6.96 -17.80
C LEU A 24 -1.08 -7.59 -19.02
N ALA A 25 -2.27 -7.10 -19.37
CA ALA A 25 -3.02 -7.61 -20.53
C ALA A 25 -2.39 -7.28 -21.89
N LYS A 26 -1.39 -6.37 -21.91
CA LYS A 26 -0.66 -5.97 -23.14
C LYS A 26 0.64 -6.71 -23.34
N LEU A 27 1.01 -7.60 -22.44
CA LEU A 27 2.18 -8.46 -22.67
C LEU A 27 1.95 -9.33 -23.90
N GLU A 28 3.00 -9.60 -24.67
CA GLU A 28 2.92 -10.46 -25.86
C GLU A 28 2.34 -11.84 -25.51
N ASP A 29 2.82 -12.43 -24.42
CA ASP A 29 2.27 -13.64 -23.80
C ASP A 29 1.48 -13.28 -22.55
N ALA A 30 0.40 -12.50 -22.69
CA ALA A 30 -0.39 -12.04 -21.57
C ALA A 30 -0.98 -13.23 -20.78
N PRO A 31 -0.83 -13.25 -19.45
CA PRO A 31 -1.49 -14.25 -18.63
C PRO A 31 -3.02 -14.09 -18.70
N PRO A 32 -3.80 -15.15 -18.52
CA PRO A 32 -5.24 -15.01 -18.30
C PRO A 32 -5.50 -14.15 -17.08
N ILE A 33 -6.27 -13.06 -17.25
CA ILE A 33 -6.57 -12.12 -16.15
C ILE A 33 -8.04 -12.19 -15.81
N THR A 34 -8.36 -12.35 -14.54
CA THR A 34 -9.71 -12.28 -13.99
C THR A 34 -9.87 -11.06 -13.10
N LEU A 35 -10.80 -10.18 -13.44
CA LEU A 35 -11.19 -9.06 -12.59
C LEU A 35 -12.21 -9.54 -11.57
N VAL A 36 -11.93 -9.31 -10.29
CA VAL A 36 -12.81 -9.72 -9.19
C VAL A 36 -13.61 -8.51 -8.70
N PHE A 37 -14.91 -8.54 -8.93
CA PHE A 37 -15.83 -7.50 -8.46
C PHE A 37 -16.46 -7.90 -7.12
N HIS A 38 -16.47 -6.95 -6.19
CA HIS A 38 -17.11 -7.10 -4.87
C HIS A 38 -18.33 -6.18 -4.68
N ARG A 39 -18.64 -5.33 -5.69
CA ARG A 39 -19.82 -4.45 -5.70
C ARG A 39 -20.66 -4.69 -6.93
N LYS A 40 -21.95 -4.94 -6.72
CA LYS A 40 -22.90 -5.19 -7.79
C LYS A 40 -22.94 -4.07 -8.85
N SER A 41 -22.84 -2.82 -8.41
CA SER A 41 -22.82 -1.67 -9.33
C SER A 41 -21.63 -1.67 -10.29
N LEU A 42 -20.46 -2.19 -9.89
CA LEU A 42 -19.31 -2.34 -10.78
C LEU A 42 -19.56 -3.42 -11.83
N LEU A 43 -20.19 -4.52 -11.43
CA LEU A 43 -20.57 -5.59 -12.35
C LEU A 43 -21.60 -5.10 -13.39
N GLU A 44 -22.64 -4.42 -12.95
CA GLU A 44 -23.68 -3.85 -13.83
C GLU A 44 -23.07 -2.88 -14.84
N HIS A 45 -22.14 -2.03 -14.39
CA HIS A 45 -21.44 -1.11 -15.28
C HIS A 45 -20.53 -1.87 -16.28
N TRP A 46 -19.82 -2.91 -15.83
CA TRP A 46 -19.00 -3.74 -16.72
C TRP A 46 -19.82 -4.44 -17.81
N VAL A 47 -20.97 -4.99 -17.45
CA VAL A 47 -21.86 -5.66 -18.41
C VAL A 47 -22.38 -4.67 -19.48
N SER A 48 -22.66 -3.43 -19.09
CA SER A 48 -23.15 -2.40 -20.01
C SER A 48 -22.05 -1.79 -20.90
N SER A 49 -20.82 -1.71 -20.40
CA SER A 49 -19.67 -1.10 -21.10
C SER A 49 -18.36 -1.77 -20.65
N PRO A 50 -18.05 -2.97 -21.20
CA PRO A 50 -16.86 -3.70 -20.79
C PRO A 50 -15.59 -3.02 -21.30
N GLY A 51 -14.60 -2.90 -20.41
CA GLY A 51 -13.27 -2.40 -20.73
C GLY A 51 -12.68 -1.49 -19.67
N ILE A 52 -11.36 -1.51 -19.56
CA ILE A 52 -10.56 -0.60 -18.75
C ILE A 52 -9.90 0.41 -19.67
N GLU A 53 -10.30 1.67 -19.55
CA GLU A 53 -9.72 2.79 -20.28
C GLU A 53 -8.57 3.39 -19.46
N LEU A 54 -7.39 3.46 -20.05
CA LEU A 54 -6.22 4.11 -19.49
C LEU A 54 -5.66 5.13 -20.48
N THR A 55 -5.55 6.39 -20.05
CA THR A 55 -4.88 7.43 -20.82
C THR A 55 -3.44 7.56 -20.34
N CYS A 56 -2.46 7.35 -21.23
CA CYS A 56 -1.04 7.48 -20.98
C CYS A 56 -0.42 8.48 -21.95
N LYS A 57 0.27 9.51 -21.47
CA LYS A 57 0.91 10.53 -22.33
C LYS A 57 -0.01 11.15 -23.38
N GLY A 58 -1.28 11.29 -23.08
CA GLY A 58 -2.30 11.80 -23.99
C GLY A 58 -2.94 10.77 -24.93
N GLU A 59 -2.39 9.58 -25.04
CA GLU A 59 -2.96 8.48 -25.80
C GLU A 59 -3.93 7.68 -24.93
N LYS A 60 -5.11 7.43 -25.48
CA LYS A 60 -6.20 6.73 -24.84
C LYS A 60 -6.30 5.32 -25.38
N GLU A 61 -6.28 4.36 -24.50
CA GLU A 61 -6.43 2.96 -24.85
C GLU A 61 -7.45 2.26 -23.96
N THR A 62 -8.19 1.33 -24.55
CA THR A 62 -9.18 0.50 -23.84
C THR A 62 -8.84 -0.97 -24.02
N VAL A 63 -8.73 -1.70 -22.92
CA VAL A 63 -8.54 -3.16 -22.92
C VAL A 63 -9.79 -3.80 -22.31
N SER A 64 -10.37 -4.77 -23.01
CA SER A 64 -11.61 -5.46 -22.60
C SER A 64 -11.47 -6.98 -22.48
N ASN A 65 -10.32 -7.54 -22.88
CA ASN A 65 -10.08 -8.99 -22.85
C ASN A 65 -9.75 -9.46 -21.43
N PHE A 66 -10.74 -9.41 -20.55
CA PHE A 66 -10.66 -9.90 -19.18
C PHE A 66 -11.78 -10.88 -18.90
N ASP A 67 -11.48 -11.96 -18.18
CA ASP A 67 -12.51 -12.71 -17.49
C ASP A 67 -13.00 -11.90 -16.30
N VAL A 68 -14.26 -12.08 -15.91
CA VAL A 68 -14.86 -11.36 -14.78
C VAL A 68 -15.53 -12.36 -13.85
N GLU A 69 -15.21 -12.24 -12.59
CA GLU A 69 -15.87 -13.02 -11.53
C GLU A 69 -16.42 -12.07 -10.45
N TRP A 70 -17.59 -12.38 -9.97
CA TRP A 70 -18.20 -11.64 -8.89
C TRP A 70 -17.98 -12.37 -7.58
N TRP A 71 -17.23 -11.75 -6.69
CA TRP A 71 -17.14 -12.24 -5.34
C TRP A 71 -18.38 -11.80 -4.55
N THR A 72 -19.09 -12.77 -4.00
CA THR A 72 -20.26 -12.55 -3.14
C THR A 72 -20.23 -13.57 -1.99
N GLU A 73 -20.78 -13.18 -0.84
CA GLU A 73 -21.06 -14.12 0.28
C GLU A 73 -22.31 -14.96 0.01
N GLU A 74 -23.19 -14.46 -0.86
CA GLU A 74 -24.43 -15.13 -1.26
C GLU A 74 -24.25 -15.72 -2.67
N ARG A 75 -24.80 -16.89 -2.89
CA ARG A 75 -24.79 -17.53 -4.21
C ARG A 75 -25.61 -16.68 -5.18
N PRO A 76 -25.05 -16.23 -6.32
CA PRO A 76 -25.81 -15.47 -7.29
C PRO A 76 -26.95 -16.29 -7.85
N VAL A 77 -28.16 -15.71 -7.89
CA VAL A 77 -29.38 -16.37 -8.36
C VAL A 77 -29.41 -16.52 -9.88
N SER A 78 -28.74 -15.58 -10.59
CA SER A 78 -28.63 -15.62 -12.07
C SER A 78 -27.56 -14.63 -12.54
N GLY A 79 -27.04 -14.85 -13.76
CA GLY A 79 -26.12 -13.94 -14.44
C GLY A 79 -24.92 -14.65 -15.08
N PRO A 80 -24.18 -13.97 -15.98
CA PRO A 80 -23.04 -14.54 -16.69
C PRO A 80 -21.78 -14.65 -15.82
N VAL A 81 -21.81 -14.15 -14.59
CA VAL A 81 -20.65 -14.02 -13.69
C VAL A 81 -20.71 -15.08 -12.61
N LYS A 82 -19.66 -15.87 -12.53
CA LYS A 82 -19.50 -16.92 -11.52
C LYS A 82 -19.05 -16.34 -10.20
N GLU A 83 -19.35 -17.06 -9.11
CA GLU A 83 -18.64 -16.84 -7.85
C GLU A 83 -17.14 -17.06 -8.06
N VAL A 84 -16.33 -16.26 -7.37
CA VAL A 84 -14.87 -16.37 -7.45
C VAL A 84 -14.44 -17.82 -7.24
N CYS A 85 -13.67 -18.32 -8.19
CA CYS A 85 -13.01 -19.61 -8.18
C CYS A 85 -13.90 -20.85 -8.07
N ASP A 86 -15.20 -20.74 -8.02
CA ASP A 86 -16.15 -21.88 -7.99
C ASP A 86 -15.56 -23.19 -7.39
N GLY A 87 -14.93 -23.08 -6.22
CA GLY A 87 -14.22 -24.17 -5.52
C GLY A 87 -12.76 -24.38 -5.96
N THR A 88 -12.25 -23.67 -6.96
CA THR A 88 -10.84 -23.77 -7.43
C THR A 88 -9.93 -22.86 -6.58
N LYS A 89 -8.67 -23.26 -6.41
CA LYS A 89 -7.68 -22.42 -5.71
C LYS A 89 -7.21 -21.25 -6.55
N ILE A 90 -6.96 -20.13 -5.89
CA ILE A 90 -6.34 -18.93 -6.47
C ILE A 90 -4.83 -19.08 -6.37
N ALA A 91 -4.14 -19.27 -7.50
CA ALA A 91 -2.69 -19.36 -7.54
C ALA A 91 -2.03 -17.97 -7.43
N ASN A 92 -2.54 -16.97 -8.15
CA ASN A 92 -1.96 -15.62 -8.18
C ASN A 92 -3.05 -14.57 -7.97
N LEU A 93 -2.90 -13.74 -6.94
CA LEU A 93 -3.84 -12.68 -6.59
C LEU A 93 -3.11 -11.34 -6.44
N ILE A 94 -3.57 -10.33 -7.19
CA ILE A 94 -3.18 -8.93 -6.96
C ILE A 94 -4.31 -8.24 -6.20
N VAL A 95 -4.00 -7.69 -5.02
CA VAL A 95 -4.94 -6.94 -4.19
C VAL A 95 -4.69 -5.45 -4.37
N ALA A 96 -5.64 -4.78 -5.00
CA ALA A 96 -5.59 -3.36 -5.34
C ALA A 96 -6.80 -2.57 -4.77
N THR A 97 -7.41 -3.09 -3.71
CA THR A 97 -8.44 -2.37 -2.95
C THR A 97 -7.83 -1.22 -2.15
N LYS A 98 -8.64 -0.38 -1.55
CA LYS A 98 -8.17 0.56 -0.52
C LYS A 98 -7.52 -0.21 0.64
N ALA A 99 -6.50 0.38 1.26
CA ALA A 99 -5.73 -0.27 2.31
C ALA A 99 -6.57 -0.81 3.49
N PRO A 100 -7.59 -0.09 4.01
CA PRO A 100 -8.47 -0.62 5.06
C PRO A 100 -9.20 -1.91 4.67
N ASP A 101 -9.50 -2.07 3.38
CA ASP A 101 -10.27 -3.21 2.88
C ASP A 101 -9.39 -4.40 2.48
N ALA A 102 -8.07 -4.20 2.30
CA ALA A 102 -7.20 -5.17 1.65
C ALA A 102 -7.14 -6.52 2.40
N LEU A 103 -6.78 -6.51 3.66
CA LEU A 103 -6.73 -7.74 4.47
C LEU A 103 -8.12 -8.32 4.76
N PRO A 104 -9.17 -7.54 5.09
CA PRO A 104 -10.53 -8.06 5.20
C PRO A 104 -11.02 -8.76 3.93
N GLN A 105 -10.74 -8.24 2.75
CA GLN A 105 -11.11 -8.89 1.49
C GLN A 105 -10.32 -10.19 1.26
N VAL A 106 -9.03 -10.21 1.58
CA VAL A 106 -8.22 -11.44 1.52
C VAL A 106 -8.72 -12.48 2.52
N ASP A 107 -9.11 -12.07 3.73
CA ASP A 107 -9.69 -12.97 4.73
C ASP A 107 -10.98 -13.64 4.23
N ARG A 108 -11.79 -12.94 3.45
CA ARG A 108 -13.00 -13.52 2.82
C ARG A 108 -12.67 -14.53 1.72
N LEU A 109 -11.56 -14.29 0.99
CA LEU A 109 -11.05 -15.21 -0.04
C LEU A 109 -10.21 -16.35 0.54
N ARG A 110 -9.96 -16.40 1.86
CA ARG A 110 -9.06 -17.35 2.50
C ARG A 110 -9.32 -18.81 2.14
N ARG A 111 -10.59 -19.21 1.93
CA ARG A 111 -10.96 -20.59 1.54
C ARG A 111 -10.39 -21.00 0.18
N TYR A 112 -10.04 -20.03 -0.68
CA TYR A 112 -9.44 -20.26 -1.99
C TYR A 112 -7.93 -20.11 -2.00
N LEU A 113 -7.32 -19.75 -0.86
CA LEU A 113 -5.89 -19.54 -0.70
C LEU A 113 -5.27 -20.67 0.13
N ASP A 114 -4.08 -21.08 -0.27
CA ASP A 114 -3.26 -22.05 0.47
C ASP A 114 -1.76 -21.75 0.32
N ASP A 115 -0.92 -22.69 0.72
CA ASP A 115 0.54 -22.57 0.66
C ASP A 115 1.11 -22.46 -0.77
N SER A 116 0.35 -22.81 -1.80
CA SER A 116 0.73 -22.63 -3.21
C SER A 116 0.34 -21.26 -3.78
N SER A 117 -0.53 -20.54 -3.07
CA SER A 117 -1.01 -19.23 -3.51
C SER A 117 0.04 -18.14 -3.33
N THR A 118 0.04 -17.15 -4.22
CA THR A 118 0.83 -15.92 -4.12
C THR A 118 -0.09 -14.72 -4.14
N VAL A 119 0.00 -13.87 -3.12
CA VAL A 119 -0.83 -12.67 -2.96
C VAL A 119 0.07 -11.44 -2.95
N ALA A 120 -0.10 -10.54 -3.92
CA ALA A 120 0.64 -9.29 -4.06
C ALA A 120 -0.26 -8.09 -3.70
N PHE A 121 0.16 -7.31 -2.72
CA PHE A 121 -0.52 -6.09 -2.30
C PHE A 121 0.07 -4.88 -3.01
N VAL A 122 -0.77 -4.06 -3.63
CA VAL A 122 -0.33 -2.86 -4.37
C VAL A 122 -0.86 -1.54 -3.77
N GLN A 123 -1.60 -1.61 -2.64
CA GLN A 123 -2.10 -0.43 -1.93
C GLN A 123 -1.00 0.31 -1.17
N ASN A 124 -1.31 1.52 -0.73
CA ASN A 124 -0.47 2.32 0.16
C ASN A 124 -0.54 1.81 1.61
N GLY A 125 0.36 2.31 2.45
CA GLY A 125 0.39 2.01 3.89
C GLY A 125 1.13 0.73 4.24
N MET A 126 1.23 0.48 5.54
CA MET A 126 1.76 -0.75 6.11
C MET A 126 0.59 -1.68 6.41
N ASN A 127 0.49 -2.81 5.76
CA ASN A 127 -0.51 -3.80 6.17
C ASN A 127 -0.06 -4.53 7.46
N LYS A 128 -0.97 -5.32 8.04
CA LYS A 128 -0.66 -6.12 9.24
C LYS A 128 0.14 -7.42 8.94
N LEU A 129 0.83 -7.46 7.82
CA LEU A 129 1.75 -8.58 7.48
C LEU A 129 3.19 -8.28 7.90
N TRP A 130 3.51 -7.01 8.16
CA TRP A 130 4.81 -6.60 8.68
C TRP A 130 4.84 -6.60 10.21
N PRO A 131 6.04 -6.60 10.83
CA PRO A 131 6.16 -6.33 12.25
C PRO A 131 5.43 -5.06 12.68
N PRO A 132 4.87 -5.07 13.89
CA PRO A 132 4.90 -6.17 14.86
C PRO A 132 3.81 -7.24 14.67
N TYR A 133 2.90 -7.09 13.70
CA TYR A 133 1.64 -7.82 13.62
C TYR A 133 1.69 -9.10 12.77
N GLY A 134 2.67 -9.23 11.87
CA GLY A 134 2.63 -10.22 10.78
C GLY A 134 2.62 -11.67 11.23
N ALA A 135 3.40 -12.01 12.25
CA ALA A 135 3.43 -13.37 12.79
C ALA A 135 2.07 -13.79 13.35
N GLU A 136 1.46 -12.93 14.16
CA GLU A 136 0.16 -13.17 14.77
C GLU A 136 -0.96 -13.25 13.72
N TYR A 137 -0.93 -12.36 12.71
CA TYR A 137 -1.89 -12.40 11.61
C TYR A 137 -1.92 -13.77 10.94
N ASN A 138 -0.75 -14.31 10.59
CA ASN A 138 -0.64 -15.61 9.92
C ASN A 138 -1.08 -16.77 10.82
N LEU A 139 -0.59 -16.82 12.07
CA LEU A 139 -0.90 -17.90 13.01
C LEU A 139 -2.40 -18.01 13.34
N ARG A 140 -3.11 -16.88 13.37
CA ARG A 140 -4.56 -16.87 13.63
C ARG A 140 -5.40 -17.36 12.44
N ARG A 141 -4.88 -17.35 11.21
CA ARG A 141 -5.64 -17.55 9.97
C ARG A 141 -5.30 -18.81 9.21
N PHE A 142 -4.07 -19.24 9.31
CA PHE A 142 -3.56 -20.38 8.58
C PHE A 142 -2.92 -21.38 9.53
N ALA A 143 -3.09 -22.68 9.25
CA ALA A 143 -2.32 -23.71 9.93
C ALA A 143 -0.81 -23.49 9.66
N LEU A 144 0.03 -24.03 10.52
CA LEU A 144 1.48 -23.86 10.41
C LEU A 144 1.98 -24.22 8.99
N ASN A 145 2.71 -23.31 8.39
CA ASN A 145 3.25 -23.42 7.02
C ASN A 145 2.18 -23.65 5.92
N LYS A 146 0.94 -23.19 6.15
CA LYS A 146 -0.14 -23.25 5.16
C LYS A 146 -0.59 -21.88 4.66
N HIS A 147 0.13 -20.82 5.05
CA HIS A 147 -0.12 -19.47 4.56
C HIS A 147 0.36 -19.29 3.12
N PRO A 148 -0.26 -18.40 2.35
CA PRO A 148 0.21 -17.99 1.03
C PRO A 148 1.59 -17.33 1.06
N ASN A 149 2.20 -17.19 -0.12
CA ASN A 149 3.33 -16.30 -0.33
C ASN A 149 2.83 -14.85 -0.35
N TRP A 150 3.29 -14.04 0.59
CA TRP A 150 2.89 -12.63 0.70
C TRP A 150 3.93 -11.73 0.04
N LEU A 151 3.49 -10.97 -0.96
CA LEU A 151 4.28 -9.95 -1.66
C LEU A 151 3.70 -8.56 -1.44
N VAL A 152 4.54 -7.57 -1.50
CA VAL A 152 4.13 -6.16 -1.54
C VAL A 152 4.80 -5.46 -2.73
N CYS A 153 4.02 -4.60 -3.38
CA CYS A 153 4.47 -3.73 -4.46
C CYS A 153 4.36 -2.27 -3.99
N VAL A 154 5.48 -1.67 -3.66
CA VAL A 154 5.56 -0.24 -3.34
C VAL A 154 5.53 0.54 -4.63
N THR A 155 4.36 1.06 -4.99
CA THR A 155 4.11 1.79 -6.22
C THR A 155 4.26 3.28 -6.00
N THR A 156 4.98 3.97 -6.90
CA THR A 156 5.13 5.43 -6.92
C THR A 156 4.41 6.09 -8.10
N HIS A 157 3.76 5.31 -8.96
CA HIS A 157 2.94 5.80 -10.07
C HIS A 157 1.79 6.69 -9.61
N GLY A 158 1.64 7.85 -10.23
CA GLY A 158 0.48 8.73 -10.07
C GLY A 158 -0.62 8.35 -11.07
N VAL A 159 -1.78 7.92 -10.55
CA VAL A 159 -2.94 7.53 -11.36
C VAL A 159 -4.17 8.25 -10.86
N THR A 160 -4.83 9.00 -11.74
CA THR A 160 -6.03 9.77 -11.43
C THR A 160 -7.27 9.13 -12.06
N SER A 161 -8.35 9.04 -11.30
CA SER A 161 -9.63 8.49 -11.79
C SER A 161 -10.38 9.51 -12.65
N LEU A 162 -10.89 9.05 -13.79
CA LEU A 162 -11.84 9.78 -14.65
C LEU A 162 -13.27 9.21 -14.56
N GLY A 163 -13.51 8.31 -13.62
CA GLY A 163 -14.79 7.63 -13.47
C GLY A 163 -14.63 6.12 -13.40
N THR A 164 -15.74 5.40 -13.53
CA THR A 164 -15.75 3.93 -13.47
C THR A 164 -14.96 3.35 -14.64
N PHE A 165 -13.99 2.49 -14.35
CA PHE A 165 -13.07 1.85 -15.31
C PHE A 165 -12.23 2.79 -16.18
N ARG A 166 -12.17 4.10 -15.85
CA ARG A 166 -11.43 5.10 -16.61
C ARG A 166 -10.40 5.80 -15.72
N SER A 167 -9.15 5.88 -16.19
CA SER A 167 -8.06 6.52 -15.43
C SER A 167 -7.04 7.20 -16.35
N ILE A 168 -6.31 8.18 -15.78
CA ILE A 168 -5.11 8.75 -16.38
C ILE A 168 -3.89 8.28 -15.60
N HIS A 169 -2.90 7.74 -16.28
CA HIS A 169 -1.55 7.52 -15.75
C HIS A 169 -0.79 8.85 -15.81
N ALA A 170 -1.03 9.70 -14.80
CA ALA A 170 -0.56 11.10 -14.79
C ALA A 170 0.94 11.21 -14.56
N SER A 171 1.51 10.35 -13.72
CA SER A 171 2.93 10.37 -13.36
C SER A 171 3.51 8.96 -13.46
N PRO A 172 4.09 8.58 -14.60
CA PRO A 172 4.87 7.35 -14.70
C PRO A 172 6.04 7.36 -13.71
N ALA A 173 6.25 6.24 -13.04
CA ALA A 173 7.30 6.09 -12.04
C ALA A 173 7.75 4.61 -11.98
N ASP A 174 7.99 4.05 -10.80
CA ASP A 174 8.45 2.69 -10.62
C ASP A 174 7.64 1.91 -9.58
N VAL A 175 7.87 0.60 -9.58
CA VAL A 175 7.38 -0.34 -8.56
C VAL A 175 8.56 -1.07 -7.95
N ALA A 176 8.77 -0.90 -6.64
CA ALA A 176 9.66 -1.79 -5.89
C ALA A 176 8.81 -2.92 -5.29
N MET A 177 9.11 -4.17 -5.62
CA MET A 177 8.36 -5.30 -5.07
C MET A 177 9.28 -6.35 -4.44
N GLY A 178 8.71 -7.12 -3.53
CA GLY A 178 9.43 -8.21 -2.89
C GLY A 178 8.59 -8.96 -1.88
N PRO A 179 9.17 -9.99 -1.25
CA PRO A 179 8.48 -10.78 -0.25
C PRO A 179 8.34 -10.04 1.07
N VAL A 180 7.17 -10.17 1.67
CA VAL A 180 6.94 -9.90 3.10
C VAL A 180 7.18 -11.17 3.90
N LEU A 181 6.58 -12.27 3.43
CA LEU A 181 6.73 -13.59 4.00
C LEU A 181 6.50 -14.62 2.90
N LEU A 182 7.50 -15.44 2.64
CA LEU A 182 7.37 -16.60 1.75
C LEU A 182 7.02 -17.85 2.54
N ASN A 183 6.26 -18.72 1.91
CA ASN A 183 6.01 -20.04 2.48
C ASN A 183 7.30 -20.88 2.37
N PRO A 184 7.76 -21.54 3.44
CA PRO A 184 9.01 -22.28 3.44
C PRO A 184 9.08 -23.40 2.40
N LYS A 185 7.91 -23.97 2.02
CA LYS A 185 7.82 -25.10 1.10
C LYS A 185 7.61 -24.69 -0.36
N THR A 186 6.90 -23.58 -0.58
CA THR A 186 6.38 -23.21 -1.90
C THR A 186 6.80 -21.81 -2.33
N GLY A 187 7.71 -21.16 -1.59
CA GLY A 187 8.15 -19.79 -1.85
C GLY A 187 8.65 -19.54 -3.28
N ALA A 188 9.21 -20.56 -3.92
CA ALA A 188 9.62 -20.48 -5.33
C ALA A 188 8.43 -20.17 -6.28
N GLY A 189 7.20 -20.56 -5.93
CA GLY A 189 5.98 -20.27 -6.72
C GLY A 189 5.67 -18.78 -6.82
N ALA A 190 6.12 -17.98 -5.86
CA ALA A 190 5.95 -16.52 -5.91
C ALA A 190 6.66 -15.87 -7.11
N LYS A 191 7.67 -16.54 -7.65
CA LYS A 191 8.47 -16.04 -8.79
C LYS A 191 7.60 -15.77 -10.02
N TYR A 192 6.61 -16.61 -10.30
CA TYR A 192 5.76 -16.42 -11.47
C TYR A 192 5.08 -15.05 -11.47
N LEU A 193 4.38 -14.70 -10.38
CA LEU A 193 3.68 -13.42 -10.31
C LEU A 193 4.66 -12.22 -10.34
N MET A 194 5.81 -12.34 -9.67
CA MET A 194 6.86 -11.31 -9.72
C MET A 194 7.39 -11.13 -11.15
N ASP A 195 7.67 -12.22 -11.87
CA ASP A 195 8.16 -12.17 -13.25
C ASP A 195 7.14 -11.52 -14.19
N GLN A 196 5.84 -11.80 -14.04
CA GLN A 196 4.80 -11.16 -14.84
C GLN A 196 4.77 -9.64 -14.61
N ILE A 197 4.88 -9.19 -13.37
CA ILE A 197 4.93 -7.76 -13.03
C ILE A 197 6.22 -7.11 -13.57
N MET A 198 7.37 -7.77 -13.46
CA MET A 198 8.66 -7.26 -13.97
C MET A 198 8.70 -7.18 -15.51
N ARG A 199 8.10 -8.15 -16.18
CA ARG A 199 8.03 -8.18 -17.65
C ARG A 199 7.13 -7.09 -18.24
N THR A 200 6.48 -6.29 -17.40
CA THR A 200 5.57 -5.21 -17.80
C THR A 200 6.32 -3.88 -17.83
N PRO A 201 6.88 -3.44 -19.00
CA PRO A 201 7.80 -2.30 -19.04
C PRO A 201 7.23 -0.98 -18.48
N PRO A 202 5.91 -0.66 -18.70
CA PRO A 202 5.37 0.59 -18.18
C PRO A 202 5.26 0.64 -16.65
N LEU A 203 5.35 -0.50 -15.94
CA LEU A 203 5.40 -0.54 -14.48
C LEU A 203 6.80 -0.24 -13.94
N ALA A 204 7.85 -0.35 -14.78
CA ALA A 204 9.24 -0.18 -14.37
C ALA A 204 9.56 -0.92 -13.04
N ALA A 205 9.05 -2.16 -12.93
CA ALA A 205 9.10 -2.92 -11.69
C ALA A 205 10.51 -3.51 -11.46
N ARG A 206 10.93 -3.53 -10.21
CA ARG A 206 12.17 -4.17 -9.75
C ARG A 206 11.94 -4.96 -8.48
N VAL A 207 12.63 -6.08 -8.37
CA VAL A 207 12.63 -6.89 -7.14
C VAL A 207 13.66 -6.33 -6.17
N VAL A 208 13.28 -6.24 -4.91
CA VAL A 208 14.15 -5.83 -3.81
C VAL A 208 14.12 -6.87 -2.69
N SER A 209 15.16 -6.92 -1.88
CA SER A 209 15.20 -7.79 -0.72
C SER A 209 14.15 -7.39 0.31
N ARG A 210 13.74 -8.34 1.15
CA ARG A 210 12.76 -8.13 2.22
C ARG A 210 13.12 -6.96 3.15
N PRO A 211 14.37 -6.82 3.64
CA PRO A 211 14.77 -5.67 4.44
C PRO A 211 14.67 -4.34 3.67
N ALA A 212 15.11 -4.31 2.41
CA ALA A 212 15.04 -3.11 1.59
C ALA A 212 13.57 -2.68 1.32
N LEU A 213 12.68 -3.66 1.06
CA LEU A 213 11.26 -3.40 0.87
C LEU A 213 10.61 -2.80 2.12
N TRP A 214 10.92 -3.36 3.29
CA TRP A 214 10.41 -2.86 4.58
C TRP A 214 10.81 -1.41 4.81
N VAL A 215 12.10 -1.09 4.58
CA VAL A 215 12.61 0.29 4.67
C VAL A 215 11.88 1.22 3.71
N LEU A 216 11.73 0.84 2.44
CA LEU A 216 11.02 1.65 1.44
C LEU A 216 9.57 1.91 1.84
N GLN A 217 8.90 0.91 2.39
CA GLN A 217 7.52 1.08 2.87
C GLN A 217 7.45 2.00 4.09
N LEU A 218 8.35 1.86 5.06
CA LEU A 218 8.40 2.73 6.23
C LEU A 218 8.70 4.19 5.84
N GLU A 219 9.64 4.42 4.92
CA GLU A 219 9.92 5.78 4.42
C GLU A 219 8.71 6.38 3.70
N LYS A 220 8.04 5.59 2.86
CA LYS A 220 6.80 6.04 2.21
C LYS A 220 5.67 6.29 3.22
N LEU A 221 5.60 5.49 4.29
CA LEU A 221 4.66 5.70 5.38
C LEU A 221 4.87 7.07 6.03
N ILE A 222 6.13 7.44 6.33
CA ILE A 222 6.44 8.75 6.93
C ILE A 222 5.99 9.88 6.01
N VAL A 223 6.32 9.81 4.72
CA VAL A 223 5.88 10.81 3.74
C VAL A 223 4.35 10.93 3.75
N ASN A 224 3.64 9.81 3.71
CA ASN A 224 2.17 9.78 3.68
C ASN A 224 1.55 10.23 5.01
N SER A 225 2.18 9.94 6.16
CA SER A 225 1.66 10.32 7.48
C SER A 225 1.85 11.79 7.84
N VAL A 226 2.73 12.50 7.10
CA VAL A 226 2.96 13.93 7.29
C VAL A 226 2.27 14.75 6.19
N ILE A 227 2.62 14.51 4.92
CA ILE A 227 2.13 15.32 3.80
C ILE A 227 0.62 15.16 3.59
N ASN A 228 0.12 13.91 3.57
CA ASN A 228 -1.26 13.68 3.16
C ASN A 228 -2.30 14.26 4.13
N PRO A 229 -2.20 14.04 5.45
CA PRO A 229 -3.18 14.59 6.38
C PRO A 229 -3.08 16.12 6.49
N LEU A 230 -1.86 16.70 6.49
CA LEU A 230 -1.70 18.16 6.54
C LEU A 230 -2.32 18.84 5.32
N THR A 231 -2.04 18.33 4.11
CA THR A 231 -2.68 18.87 2.89
C THR A 231 -4.19 18.67 2.89
N ALA A 232 -4.71 17.60 3.49
CA ALA A 232 -6.14 17.35 3.59
C ALA A 232 -6.85 18.34 4.55
N ILE A 233 -6.24 18.67 5.70
CA ILE A 233 -6.84 19.64 6.66
C ILE A 233 -6.62 21.08 6.25
N LEU A 234 -5.48 21.41 5.60
CA LEU A 234 -5.17 22.79 5.15
C LEU A 234 -5.68 23.10 3.74
N ARG A 235 -6.23 22.10 3.03
CA ARG A 235 -6.77 22.24 1.67
C ARG A 235 -5.77 22.84 0.68
N CYS A 236 -4.51 22.43 0.74
CA CYS A 236 -3.42 22.96 -0.08
C CYS A 236 -2.68 21.86 -0.85
N LYS A 237 -1.94 22.27 -1.89
CA LYS A 237 -0.99 21.38 -2.59
C LYS A 237 0.21 21.06 -1.71
N ASN A 238 0.91 19.97 -2.04
CA ASN A 238 2.04 19.49 -1.25
C ASN A 238 3.11 20.54 -1.01
N GLY A 239 3.47 21.33 -2.01
CA GLY A 239 4.51 22.37 -1.91
C GLY A 239 4.20 23.50 -0.92
N ALA A 240 2.93 23.76 -0.65
CA ALA A 240 2.54 24.79 0.30
C ALA A 240 3.02 24.48 1.73
N LEU A 241 3.17 23.18 2.08
CA LEU A 241 3.68 22.77 3.38
C LEU A 241 5.13 23.19 3.64
N PHE A 242 5.91 23.36 2.57
CA PHE A 242 7.35 23.64 2.61
C PHE A 242 7.70 25.09 2.23
N ALA A 243 6.67 25.94 2.00
CA ALA A 243 6.88 27.26 1.40
C ALA A 243 7.53 28.27 2.36
N ARG A 244 7.36 28.12 3.67
CA ARG A 244 7.81 29.08 4.68
C ARG A 244 8.56 28.37 5.81
N PRO A 245 9.90 28.46 5.83
CA PRO A 245 10.70 27.99 6.97
C PRO A 245 10.29 28.68 8.27
N GLY A 246 10.26 27.93 9.38
CA GLY A 246 9.88 28.41 10.70
C GLY A 246 8.37 28.61 10.90
N SER A 247 7.54 28.26 9.92
CA SER A 247 6.08 28.35 10.02
C SER A 247 5.50 27.32 11.00
N ASP A 248 4.28 27.55 11.49
CA ASP A 248 3.58 26.58 12.34
C ASP A 248 3.34 25.25 11.61
N ILE A 249 3.20 25.28 10.29
CA ILE A 249 3.13 24.06 9.48
C ILE A 249 4.42 23.25 9.59
N GLU A 250 5.60 23.88 9.44
CA GLU A 250 6.89 23.18 9.57
C GLU A 250 7.07 22.62 10.97
N LYS A 251 6.72 23.38 12.01
CA LYS A 251 6.79 22.92 13.40
C LYS A 251 5.89 21.69 13.63
N VAL A 252 4.66 21.68 13.09
CA VAL A 252 3.79 20.48 13.17
C VAL A 252 4.40 19.30 12.40
N MET A 253 4.98 19.52 11.23
CA MET A 253 5.70 18.46 10.51
C MET A 253 6.83 17.89 11.37
N ASP A 254 7.57 18.73 12.07
CA ASP A 254 8.65 18.30 12.95
C ASP A 254 8.17 17.45 14.12
N LEU A 255 7.08 17.85 14.78
CA LEU A 255 6.46 17.04 15.85
C LEU A 255 6.04 15.65 15.34
N LEU A 256 5.43 15.59 14.17
CA LEU A 256 5.05 14.31 13.55
C LEU A 256 6.28 13.45 13.21
N ILE A 257 7.35 14.05 12.69
CA ILE A 257 8.59 13.35 12.37
C ILE A 257 9.28 12.84 13.65
N GLU A 258 9.27 13.60 14.73
CA GLU A 258 9.87 13.21 16.01
C GLU A 258 9.18 11.99 16.60
N GLU A 259 7.85 11.99 16.68
CA GLU A 259 7.08 10.82 17.12
C GLU A 259 7.34 9.62 16.21
N ALA A 260 7.27 9.81 14.88
CA ALA A 260 7.53 8.75 13.92
C ALA A 260 8.97 8.20 14.04
N SER A 261 9.97 9.05 14.23
CA SER A 261 11.36 8.65 14.47
C SER A 261 11.49 7.77 15.72
N ALA A 262 10.88 8.17 16.84
CA ALA A 262 10.88 7.39 18.08
C ALA A 262 10.23 6.02 17.86
N ILE A 263 9.07 5.97 17.21
CA ILE A 263 8.33 4.73 16.94
C ILE A 263 9.14 3.79 16.03
N LEU A 264 9.66 4.29 14.88
CA LEU A 264 10.40 3.44 13.95
C LEU A 264 11.71 2.93 14.53
N ARG A 265 12.41 3.75 15.32
CA ARG A 265 13.65 3.32 15.98
C ARG A 265 13.38 2.26 17.06
N ALA A 266 12.31 2.39 17.82
CA ALA A 266 11.89 1.37 18.76
C ALA A 266 11.47 0.07 18.04
N LEU A 267 10.71 0.17 16.94
CA LEU A 267 10.33 -0.97 16.12
C LEU A 267 11.53 -1.73 15.54
N VAL A 268 12.58 -1.02 15.11
CA VAL A 268 13.84 -1.64 14.65
C VAL A 268 14.54 -2.41 15.76
N GLN A 269 14.38 -1.99 17.02
CA GLN A 269 14.96 -2.65 18.19
C GLN A 269 14.10 -3.81 18.72
N ASP A 270 12.81 -3.80 18.40
CA ASP A 270 11.86 -4.80 18.86
C ASP A 270 12.15 -6.19 18.29
N GLU A 271 11.89 -7.23 19.08
CA GLU A 271 12.13 -8.62 18.70
C GLU A 271 11.31 -9.05 17.46
N SER A 272 10.13 -8.49 17.27
CA SER A 272 9.28 -8.77 16.09
C SER A 272 9.96 -8.43 14.77
N SER A 273 10.90 -7.49 14.76
CA SER A 273 11.67 -7.07 13.57
C SER A 273 12.91 -7.93 13.32
N ARG A 274 13.29 -8.80 14.25
CA ARG A 274 14.50 -9.63 14.14
C ARG A 274 14.57 -10.44 12.85
N THR A 275 13.46 -11.08 12.46
CA THR A 275 13.42 -11.93 11.27
C THR A 275 13.59 -11.15 9.95
N ILE A 276 13.36 -9.82 9.95
CA ILE A 276 13.64 -8.97 8.79
C ILE A 276 15.12 -8.59 8.74
N LEU A 277 15.74 -8.38 9.90
CA LEU A 277 17.13 -7.94 10.02
C LEU A 277 18.13 -9.09 9.88
N GLN A 278 17.67 -10.34 10.04
CA GLN A 278 18.53 -11.50 9.79
C GLN A 278 18.79 -11.64 8.29
N PRO A 279 20.05 -11.76 7.87
CA PRO A 279 20.35 -12.18 6.51
C PRO A 279 19.78 -13.58 6.27
N ASP A 280 19.54 -13.94 4.99
CA ASP A 280 19.09 -15.27 4.58
C ASP A 280 19.89 -16.36 5.31
N GLU A 281 19.27 -17.52 5.55
CA GLU A 281 19.70 -18.64 6.44
C GLU A 281 21.19 -19.08 6.34
N HIS A 282 21.96 -18.53 5.42
CA HIS A 282 23.36 -18.87 5.18
C HIS A 282 24.41 -17.88 5.69
N SER A 283 24.02 -16.73 6.25
CA SER A 283 24.95 -15.79 6.87
C SER A 283 24.80 -15.76 8.38
N GLN A 284 25.70 -16.44 9.08
CA GLN A 284 25.64 -16.70 10.52
C GLN A 284 26.33 -15.63 11.40
N GLU A 285 26.57 -14.41 10.94
CA GLU A 285 27.25 -13.42 11.76
C GLU A 285 26.29 -12.51 12.50
N VAL A 286 26.26 -12.66 13.83
CA VAL A 286 25.54 -11.76 14.78
C VAL A 286 25.96 -10.29 14.60
N SER A 287 27.21 -10.06 14.16
CA SER A 287 27.77 -8.74 13.85
C SER A 287 27.00 -8.02 12.74
N ASP A 288 26.50 -8.73 11.72
CA ASP A 288 25.82 -8.13 10.57
C ASP A 288 24.41 -7.64 10.92
N VAL A 289 23.69 -8.37 11.78
CA VAL A 289 22.38 -7.95 12.29
C VAL A 289 22.51 -6.68 13.12
N GLN A 290 23.51 -6.57 13.98
CA GLN A 290 23.75 -5.37 14.79
C GLN A 290 24.13 -4.18 13.91
N LYS A 291 24.99 -4.36 12.91
CA LYS A 291 25.37 -3.31 11.96
C LYS A 291 24.17 -2.84 11.13
N ALA A 292 23.36 -3.78 10.63
CA ALA A 292 22.12 -3.45 9.93
C ALA A 292 21.15 -2.66 10.81
N ARG A 293 20.98 -3.09 12.08
CA ARG A 293 20.15 -2.38 13.08
C ARG A 293 20.65 -0.97 13.31
N GLN A 294 21.95 -0.78 13.55
CA GLN A 294 22.54 0.55 13.74
C GLN A 294 22.33 1.46 12.52
N GLY A 295 22.53 0.93 11.32
CA GLY A 295 22.27 1.67 10.07
C GLY A 295 20.83 2.16 9.98
N LEU A 296 19.86 1.32 10.37
CA LEU A 296 18.44 1.70 10.38
C LEU A 296 18.10 2.69 11.49
N LEU A 297 18.70 2.57 12.67
CA LEU A 297 18.52 3.55 13.75
C LEU A 297 19.01 4.93 13.34
N GLN A 298 20.12 5.02 12.60
CA GLN A 298 20.57 6.28 12.03
C GLN A 298 19.64 6.77 10.92
N ARG A 299 19.23 5.88 10.00
CA ARG A 299 18.35 6.22 8.87
C ARG A 299 17.01 6.78 9.33
N PHE A 300 16.44 6.23 10.40
CA PHE A 300 15.18 6.70 10.99
C PHE A 300 15.35 7.75 12.10
N SER A 301 16.53 8.36 12.21
CA SER A 301 16.70 9.53 13.11
C SER A 301 15.92 10.74 12.59
N THR A 302 15.47 11.59 13.49
CA THR A 302 14.71 12.82 13.17
C THR A 302 15.37 13.67 12.07
N PRO A 303 16.71 13.97 12.12
CA PRO A 303 17.34 14.74 11.06
C PRO A 303 17.31 14.06 9.68
N GLN A 304 17.47 12.72 9.64
CA GLN A 304 17.44 11.98 8.37
C GLN A 304 16.03 11.89 7.78
N LEU A 305 15.02 11.66 8.62
CA LEU A 305 13.61 11.66 8.19
C LEU A 305 13.17 13.05 7.72
N ARG A 306 13.56 14.12 8.42
CA ARG A 306 13.31 15.51 8.00
C ARG A 306 13.94 15.79 6.61
N ALA A 307 15.22 15.47 6.46
CA ALA A 307 15.92 15.64 5.18
C ALA A 307 15.28 14.83 4.04
N MET A 308 14.84 13.60 4.33
CA MET A 308 14.11 12.75 3.38
C MET A 308 12.77 13.38 3.01
N LEU A 309 11.98 13.84 3.99
CA LEU A 309 10.67 14.45 3.76
C LEU A 309 10.78 15.71 2.88
N HIS A 310 11.75 16.59 3.15
CA HIS A 310 11.98 17.79 2.33
C HIS A 310 12.38 17.45 0.89
N ARG A 311 13.28 16.46 0.68
CA ARG A 311 13.64 15.99 -0.67
C ARG A 311 12.44 15.45 -1.45
N VAL A 312 11.56 14.68 -0.76
CA VAL A 312 10.35 14.18 -1.40
C VAL A 312 9.36 15.30 -1.65
N GLY A 313 9.17 16.20 -0.67
CA GLY A 313 8.30 17.36 -0.77
C GLY A 313 8.61 18.22 -2.00
N GLU A 314 9.90 18.48 -2.26
CA GLU A 314 10.34 19.22 -3.46
C GLU A 314 9.98 18.49 -4.77
N LYS A 315 10.14 17.16 -4.81
CA LYS A 315 9.79 16.37 -6.01
C LYS A 315 8.30 16.35 -6.32
N VAL A 316 7.47 16.44 -5.28
CA VAL A 316 6.00 16.31 -5.41
C VAL A 316 5.26 17.62 -5.11
N LYS A 317 5.94 18.75 -5.10
CA LYS A 317 5.41 20.06 -4.68
C LYS A 317 4.16 20.49 -5.45
N ASP A 318 4.12 20.20 -6.74
CA ASP A 318 3.00 20.59 -7.62
C ASP A 318 1.82 19.61 -7.56
N ASN A 319 2.00 18.48 -6.87
CA ASN A 319 0.98 17.44 -6.77
C ASN A 319 -0.06 17.79 -5.71
N THR A 320 -1.25 17.24 -5.92
CA THR A 320 -2.31 17.14 -4.89
C THR A 320 -2.21 15.75 -4.24
N SER A 321 -2.10 15.69 -2.92
CA SER A 321 -2.01 14.40 -2.20
C SER A 321 -3.23 13.52 -2.45
N SER A 322 -3.06 12.20 -2.36
CA SER A 322 -4.16 11.25 -2.50
C SER A 322 -5.25 11.48 -1.46
N MET A 323 -4.88 11.85 -0.24
CA MET A 323 -5.84 12.10 0.84
C MET A 323 -6.66 13.36 0.59
N LEU A 324 -6.05 14.43 0.09
CA LEU A 324 -6.78 15.64 -0.32
C LEU A 324 -7.74 15.33 -1.48
N GLN A 325 -7.33 14.51 -2.45
CA GLN A 325 -8.22 14.06 -3.52
C GLN A 325 -9.42 13.24 -2.98
N ASP A 326 -9.18 12.34 -2.02
CA ASP A 326 -10.24 11.55 -1.39
C ASP A 326 -11.23 12.46 -0.64
N VAL A 327 -10.73 13.40 0.16
CA VAL A 327 -11.58 14.33 0.91
C VAL A 327 -12.38 15.25 -0.03
N ALA A 328 -11.76 15.76 -1.10
CA ALA A 328 -12.45 16.58 -2.09
C ALA A 328 -13.54 15.81 -2.84
N ALA A 329 -13.36 14.51 -2.99
CA ALA A 329 -14.35 13.61 -3.62
C ALA A 329 -15.36 13.01 -2.62
N GLY A 330 -15.35 13.42 -1.34
CA GLY A 330 -16.22 12.86 -0.29
C GLY A 330 -15.97 11.38 0.01
N LYS A 331 -14.76 10.87 -0.29
CA LYS A 331 -14.39 9.48 -0.08
C LYS A 331 -13.70 9.28 1.27
N GLN A 332 -13.79 8.07 1.79
CA GLN A 332 -13.02 7.68 2.97
C GLN A 332 -11.52 7.75 2.69
N THR A 333 -10.78 8.37 3.63
CA THR A 333 -9.31 8.50 3.57
C THR A 333 -8.62 7.26 4.11
N GLU A 334 -7.31 7.15 3.84
CA GLU A 334 -6.44 6.09 4.36
C GLU A 334 -5.64 6.55 5.60
N VAL A 335 -6.12 7.55 6.34
CA VAL A 335 -5.41 8.11 7.51
C VAL A 335 -5.13 7.06 8.59
N ASP A 336 -6.03 6.08 8.77
CA ASP A 336 -5.83 4.97 9.70
C ASP A 336 -4.69 4.05 9.30
N GLU A 337 -4.42 3.92 8.01
CA GLU A 337 -3.34 3.08 7.48
C GLU A 337 -1.97 3.77 7.52
N PHE A 338 -1.95 5.06 7.78
CA PHE A 338 -0.73 5.86 7.95
C PHE A 338 -0.53 6.27 9.41
N ASN A 339 -1.22 7.30 9.84
CA ASN A 339 -1.12 7.82 11.20
C ASN A 339 -1.70 6.85 12.24
N GLY A 340 -2.80 6.17 11.92
CA GLY A 340 -3.38 5.14 12.76
C GLY A 340 -2.44 3.94 12.96
N TRP A 341 -1.74 3.51 11.90
CA TRP A 341 -0.73 2.44 12.03
C TRP A 341 0.42 2.86 12.95
N LEU A 342 0.94 4.10 12.82
CA LEU A 342 1.96 4.63 13.72
C LEU A 342 1.48 4.68 15.17
N THR A 343 0.25 5.14 15.40
CA THR A 343 -0.37 5.18 16.73
C THR A 343 -0.50 3.78 17.35
N GLN A 344 -1.01 2.80 16.60
CA GLN A 344 -1.13 1.42 17.06
C GLN A 344 0.24 0.79 17.35
N THR A 345 1.25 1.10 16.52
CA THR A 345 2.62 0.61 16.72
C THR A 345 3.27 1.27 17.94
N ALA A 346 3.01 2.56 18.17
CA ALA A 346 3.46 3.24 19.41
C ALA A 346 2.84 2.57 20.64
N GLU A 347 1.53 2.31 20.64
CA GLU A 347 0.84 1.61 21.73
C GLU A 347 1.45 0.23 22.00
N TYR A 348 1.70 -0.55 20.95
CA TYR A 348 2.37 -1.85 21.06
C TYR A 348 3.77 -1.74 21.71
N LEU A 349 4.51 -0.68 21.37
CA LEU A 349 5.87 -0.42 21.89
C LEU A 349 5.88 0.38 23.19
N SER A 350 4.72 0.66 23.80
CA SER A 350 4.57 1.48 25.00
C SER A 350 5.15 2.90 24.84
N LEU A 351 4.94 3.50 23.68
CA LEU A 351 5.32 4.87 23.34
C LEU A 351 4.08 5.75 23.16
N GLU A 352 4.27 7.07 23.28
CA GLU A 352 3.24 8.05 22.98
C GLU A 352 3.29 8.46 21.48
N ALA A 353 2.11 8.78 20.92
CA ALA A 353 1.95 9.28 19.57
C ALA A 353 0.79 10.32 19.51
N ALA A 354 0.81 11.29 20.42
CA ALA A 354 -0.27 12.25 20.62
C ALA A 354 -0.52 13.13 19.38
N ASN A 355 0.54 13.52 18.67
CA ASN A 355 0.42 14.33 17.45
C ASN A 355 -0.16 13.51 16.28
N HIS A 356 0.26 12.24 16.11
CA HIS A 356 -0.34 11.34 15.13
C HIS A 356 -1.80 11.02 15.46
N GLN A 357 -2.17 10.87 16.73
CA GLN A 357 -3.56 10.70 17.14
C GLN A 357 -4.40 11.95 16.82
N THR A 358 -3.86 13.12 17.12
CA THR A 358 -4.52 14.41 16.88
C THR A 358 -4.82 14.61 15.41
N ILE A 359 -3.81 14.42 14.53
CA ILE A 359 -4.01 14.61 13.09
C ILE A 359 -4.96 13.58 12.50
N CYS A 360 -4.92 12.33 12.97
CA CYS A 360 -5.86 11.29 12.58
C CYS A 360 -7.31 11.70 12.93
N LYS A 361 -7.52 12.22 14.14
CA LYS A 361 -8.82 12.72 14.59
C LYS A 361 -9.32 13.91 13.75
N LEU A 362 -8.45 14.86 13.44
CA LEU A 362 -8.80 16.03 12.62
C LEU A 362 -9.24 15.63 11.21
N VAL A 363 -8.51 14.73 10.56
CA VAL A 363 -8.86 14.22 9.23
C VAL A 363 -10.21 13.48 9.26
N LYS A 364 -10.42 12.59 10.23
CA LYS A 364 -11.69 11.83 10.38
C LYS A 364 -12.89 12.73 10.63
N GLN A 365 -12.69 13.83 11.34
CA GLN A 365 -13.72 14.84 11.58
C GLN A 365 -13.96 15.76 10.38
N GLY A 366 -13.20 15.60 9.29
CA GLY A 366 -13.29 16.47 8.11
C GLY A 366 -12.93 17.93 8.41
N ARG A 367 -12.07 18.18 9.41
CA ARG A 367 -11.69 19.54 9.80
C ARG A 367 -10.94 20.23 8.67
N ILE A 368 -11.25 21.51 8.50
CA ILE A 368 -10.50 22.43 7.64
C ILE A 368 -9.93 23.49 8.57
N LEU A 369 -8.62 23.70 8.51
CA LEU A 369 -7.91 24.64 9.37
C LEU A 369 -7.10 25.61 8.55
N ASP A 370 -6.97 26.82 9.07
CA ASP A 370 -5.92 27.76 8.67
C ASP A 370 -4.65 27.49 9.49
N GLU A 371 -3.50 27.94 9.00
CA GLU A 371 -2.23 27.76 9.68
C GLU A 371 -2.23 28.29 11.13
N GLY A 372 -2.76 29.49 11.35
CA GLY A 372 -2.85 30.08 12.69
C GLY A 372 -3.75 29.35 13.69
N GLN A 373 -4.49 28.32 13.23
CA GLN A 373 -5.30 27.46 14.10
C GLN A 373 -4.55 26.18 14.55
N LEU A 374 -3.36 25.94 14.00
CA LEU A 374 -2.60 24.72 14.29
C LEU A 374 -2.16 24.66 15.75
N SER A 375 -1.73 25.78 16.37
CA SER A 375 -1.31 25.83 17.78
C SER A 375 -2.40 25.38 18.74
N LYS A 376 -3.66 25.58 18.40
CA LYS A 376 -4.81 25.11 19.20
C LYS A 376 -4.84 23.57 19.34
N TYR A 377 -4.36 22.86 18.35
CA TYR A 377 -4.36 21.37 18.29
C TYR A 377 -2.99 20.76 18.56
N PHE A 378 -1.94 21.52 18.36
CA PHE A 378 -0.55 21.16 18.54
C PHE A 378 0.16 22.19 19.43
N PRO A 379 -0.20 22.26 20.73
CA PRO A 379 0.29 23.33 21.61
C PRO A 379 1.83 23.34 21.78
N ALA A 380 2.50 22.24 21.54
CA ALA A 380 3.96 22.17 21.60
C ALA A 380 4.67 23.06 20.56
N ILE A 381 3.99 23.48 19.47
CA ILE A 381 4.63 24.40 18.48
C ILE A 381 4.89 25.79 19.04
N ASP A 382 4.19 26.23 20.09
CA ASP A 382 4.41 27.53 20.72
C ASP A 382 5.70 27.56 21.55
N THR A 383 6.29 26.39 21.83
CA THR A 383 7.53 26.23 22.61
C THR A 383 8.75 25.91 21.73
N LEU A 384 8.55 25.67 20.45
CA LEU A 384 9.58 25.49 19.41
C LEU A 384 9.85 26.81 18.70
#